data_26d14bb93bfccef7ca5c333faf300253
#
_entry.id   26d14bb93bfccef7ca5c333faf300253
#
_cell.length_a   1.000
_cell.length_b   1.000
_cell.length_c   1.000
_cell.angle_alpha   90.00
_cell.angle_beta   90.00
_cell.angle_gamma   90.00
#
_symmetry.space_group_name_H-M   'P 1'
#
loop_
_entity.id
_entity.type
_entity.pdbx_description
1 polymer ?
#
loop_
_entity_poly.entity_id
_entity_poly.type
_entity_poly.pdbx_seq_one_letter_code
_entity_poly.pdbx_strand_id
1 'polypeptide(L)'
;MLAILNSTFAYFQQLPWLELVAMLLSLAYVILAARGSLWCWPAAFISTALYTYIFYDVLLLMDSALNGYYLLMAIYGYWQWSKRTDNKQQNSDDLTIVSWNVTWHVKACLILTVVAFCLGYLMANFTPADFPYLDTFTTVFAVFATYLVTQKVLENWLYWIVIDLASIYLYIEKDLIPTTVLFVVFVVVASYGYHKWLKLYQKSSIKLQTSALTNP
;
A
#
# COMPACT_ATOMS: atom_id res chain seq x y z
N MET A 1 -7.45 19.52 19.62
CA MET A 1 -8.09 19.26 18.31
C MET A 1 -7.93 20.44 17.34
N LEU A 2 -8.38 21.65 17.67
CA LEU A 2 -8.20 22.83 16.77
C LEU A 2 -6.73 23.17 16.49
N ALA A 3 -5.84 23.06 17.47
CA ALA A 3 -4.41 23.29 17.26
C ALA A 3 -3.78 22.29 16.28
N ILE A 4 -4.16 21.01 16.35
CA ILE A 4 -3.71 19.98 15.40
C ILE A 4 -4.23 20.27 13.99
N LEU A 5 -5.50 20.65 13.86
CA LEU A 5 -6.07 21.02 12.56
C LEU A 5 -5.38 22.25 11.96
N ASN A 6 -5.09 23.25 12.77
CA ASN A 6 -4.41 24.47 12.31
C ASN A 6 -2.95 24.19 11.91
N SER A 7 -2.21 23.38 12.67
CA SER A 7 -0.84 23.01 12.31
C SER A 7 -0.79 22.16 11.04
N THR A 8 -1.73 21.22 10.89
CA THR A 8 -1.84 20.41 9.68
C THR A 8 -2.18 21.27 8.45
N PHE A 9 -3.11 22.21 8.59
CA PHE A 9 -3.48 23.13 7.49
C PHE A 9 -2.34 24.07 7.11
N ALA A 10 -1.61 24.61 8.10
CA ALA A 10 -0.41 25.45 7.85
C ALA A 10 0.69 24.67 7.14
N TYR A 11 0.90 23.40 7.49
CA TYR A 11 1.84 22.52 6.81
C TYR A 11 1.48 22.35 5.33
N PHE A 12 0.21 22.05 4.99
CA PHE A 12 -0.21 21.91 3.60
C PHE A 12 -0.10 23.20 2.78
N GLN A 13 -0.20 24.37 3.40
CA GLN A 13 0.02 25.65 2.71
C GLN A 13 1.49 25.93 2.38
N GLN A 14 2.42 25.30 3.09
CA GLN A 14 3.87 25.49 2.89
C GLN A 14 4.49 24.39 2.01
N LEU A 15 3.76 23.32 1.71
CA LEU A 15 4.24 22.23 0.86
C LEU A 15 4.54 22.72 -0.57
N PRO A 16 5.69 22.33 -1.14
CA PRO A 16 5.93 22.50 -2.56
C PRO A 16 4.78 21.87 -3.36
N TRP A 17 4.33 22.56 -4.40
CA TRP A 17 3.18 22.10 -5.20
C TRP A 17 3.37 20.67 -5.77
N LEU A 18 4.60 20.27 -6.10
CA LEU A 18 4.94 18.93 -6.56
C LEU A 18 4.65 17.86 -5.49
N GLU A 19 5.01 18.13 -4.26
CA GLU A 19 4.78 17.22 -3.13
C GLU A 19 3.28 17.11 -2.83
N LEU A 20 2.54 18.22 -2.89
CA LEU A 20 1.08 18.21 -2.75
C LEU A 20 0.42 17.36 -3.83
N VAL A 21 0.85 17.50 -5.09
CA VAL A 21 0.33 16.69 -6.21
C VAL A 21 0.68 15.20 -6.01
N ALA A 22 1.90 14.88 -5.62
CA ALA A 22 2.32 13.51 -5.35
C ALA A 22 1.48 12.88 -4.23
N MET A 23 1.25 13.61 -3.14
CA MET A 23 0.42 13.17 -2.02
C MET A 23 -1.05 12.96 -2.42
N LEU A 24 -1.66 13.88 -3.16
CA LEU A 24 -3.05 13.72 -3.63
C LEU A 24 -3.20 12.53 -4.58
N LEU A 25 -2.21 12.28 -5.44
CA LEU A 25 -2.19 11.12 -6.33
C LEU A 25 -1.99 9.81 -5.55
N SER A 26 -1.17 9.79 -4.48
CA SER A 26 -1.02 8.61 -3.63
C SER A 26 -2.32 8.27 -2.91
N LEU A 27 -3.04 9.29 -2.40
CA LEU A 27 -4.35 9.10 -1.80
C LEU A 27 -5.37 8.60 -2.83
N ALA A 28 -5.38 9.19 -4.03
CA ALA A 28 -6.23 8.72 -5.13
C ALA A 28 -5.91 7.25 -5.50
N TYR A 29 -4.63 6.87 -5.55
CA TYR A 29 -4.21 5.49 -5.77
C TYR A 29 -4.86 4.54 -4.76
N VAL A 30 -4.73 4.79 -3.45
CA VAL A 30 -5.24 3.90 -2.41
C VAL A 30 -6.77 3.79 -2.48
N ILE A 31 -7.48 4.92 -2.69
CA ILE A 31 -8.94 4.94 -2.83
C ILE A 31 -9.39 4.16 -4.07
N LEU A 32 -8.72 4.35 -5.20
CA LEU A 32 -9.04 3.65 -6.45
C LEU A 32 -8.71 2.17 -6.35
N ALA A 33 -7.60 1.79 -5.70
CA ALA A 33 -7.25 0.39 -5.43
C ALA A 33 -8.31 -0.27 -4.53
N ALA A 34 -8.78 0.39 -3.47
CA ALA A 34 -9.88 -0.08 -2.63
C ALA A 34 -11.18 -0.28 -3.43
N ARG A 35 -11.41 0.54 -4.45
CA ARG A 35 -12.53 0.39 -5.38
C ARG A 35 -12.29 -0.69 -6.44
N GLY A 36 -11.06 -1.21 -6.55
CA GLY A 36 -10.66 -2.17 -7.55
C GLY A 36 -10.56 -1.60 -8.96
N SER A 37 -10.43 -0.29 -9.08
CA SER A 37 -10.33 0.39 -10.36
C SER A 37 -8.94 0.26 -10.96
N LEU A 38 -8.84 -0.07 -12.24
CA LEU A 38 -7.56 -0.11 -12.98
C LEU A 38 -6.83 1.23 -12.97
N TRP A 39 -7.56 2.34 -12.85
CA TRP A 39 -7.01 3.70 -12.77
C TRP A 39 -6.15 3.96 -11.53
N CYS A 40 -6.16 3.07 -10.54
CA CYS A 40 -5.24 3.17 -9.41
C CYS A 40 -3.77 3.12 -9.86
N TRP A 41 -3.44 2.33 -10.86
CA TRP A 41 -2.06 2.15 -11.32
C TRP A 41 -1.46 3.37 -12.00
N PRO A 42 -2.16 4.08 -12.92
CA PRO A 42 -1.70 5.38 -13.42
C PRO A 42 -1.49 6.41 -12.31
N ALA A 43 -2.39 6.48 -11.32
CA ALA A 43 -2.22 7.38 -10.18
C ALA A 43 -0.98 7.00 -9.35
N ALA A 44 -0.78 5.70 -9.07
CA ALA A 44 0.42 5.19 -8.41
C ALA A 44 1.69 5.54 -9.18
N PHE A 45 1.70 5.30 -10.51
CA PHE A 45 2.85 5.56 -11.36
C PHE A 45 3.30 7.02 -11.29
N ILE A 46 2.36 7.96 -11.45
CA ILE A 46 2.69 9.39 -11.42
C ILE A 46 3.13 9.81 -10.02
N SER A 47 2.42 9.37 -8.97
CA SER A 47 2.77 9.69 -7.59
C SER A 47 4.16 9.19 -7.23
N THR A 48 4.47 7.92 -7.50
CA THR A 48 5.77 7.33 -7.17
C THR A 48 6.91 7.89 -8.01
N ALA A 49 6.66 8.27 -9.26
CA ALA A 49 7.64 8.98 -10.09
C ALA A 49 8.00 10.35 -9.48
N LEU A 50 7.00 11.11 -9.02
CA LEU A 50 7.21 12.39 -8.37
C LEU A 50 7.97 12.22 -7.05
N TYR A 51 7.59 11.26 -6.20
CA TYR A 51 8.32 11.00 -4.95
C TYR A 51 9.73 10.48 -5.19
N THR A 52 9.97 9.66 -6.22
CA THR A 52 11.32 9.23 -6.60
C THR A 52 12.20 10.43 -6.91
N TYR A 53 11.68 11.39 -7.68
CA TYR A 53 12.40 12.62 -8.02
C TYR A 53 12.62 13.51 -6.78
N ILE A 54 11.57 13.77 -5.97
CA ILE A 54 11.63 14.59 -4.76
C ILE A 54 12.68 14.05 -3.78
N PHE A 55 12.65 12.75 -3.51
CA PHE A 55 13.59 12.13 -2.57
C PHE A 55 15.01 12.07 -3.12
N TYR A 56 15.16 11.90 -4.44
CA TYR A 56 16.49 11.99 -5.07
C TYR A 56 17.10 13.40 -4.92
N ASP A 57 16.30 14.44 -5.15
CA ASP A 57 16.74 15.84 -5.08
C ASP A 57 17.21 16.25 -3.67
N VAL A 58 16.56 15.72 -2.64
CA VAL A 58 16.95 15.95 -1.23
C VAL A 58 17.92 14.88 -0.67
N LEU A 59 18.51 14.05 -1.55
CA LEU A 59 19.50 13.01 -1.22
C LEU A 59 19.00 11.89 -0.28
N LEU A 60 17.69 11.70 -0.18
CA LEU A 60 17.07 10.55 0.48
C LEU A 60 17.05 9.35 -0.47
N LEU A 61 18.25 8.80 -0.77
CA LEU A 61 18.45 7.81 -1.82
C LEU A 61 17.73 6.50 -1.57
N MET A 62 17.57 6.07 -0.31
CA MET A 62 16.86 4.83 0.04
C MET A 62 15.35 4.99 -0.21
N ASP A 63 14.76 6.11 0.17
CA ASP A 63 13.35 6.41 -0.09
C ASP A 63 13.08 6.57 -1.58
N SER A 64 14.01 7.20 -2.31
CA SER A 64 13.96 7.29 -3.76
C SER A 64 14.00 5.90 -4.40
N ALA A 65 14.88 5.01 -3.95
CA ALA A 65 14.98 3.64 -4.46
C ALA A 65 13.70 2.83 -4.17
N LEU A 66 13.10 2.98 -2.96
CA LEU A 66 11.85 2.36 -2.60
C LEU A 66 10.69 2.85 -3.48
N ASN A 67 10.61 4.15 -3.75
CA ASN A 67 9.62 4.70 -4.67
C ASN A 67 9.87 4.26 -6.11
N GLY A 68 11.12 4.10 -6.52
CA GLY A 68 11.49 3.46 -7.79
C GLY A 68 10.97 2.02 -7.90
N TYR A 69 11.04 1.25 -6.82
CA TYR A 69 10.41 -0.07 -6.75
C TYR A 69 8.89 0.03 -6.92
N TYR A 70 8.21 0.95 -6.22
CA TYR A 70 6.77 1.13 -6.36
C TYR A 70 6.37 1.57 -7.78
N LEU A 71 7.21 2.36 -8.45
CA LEU A 71 7.03 2.74 -9.86
C LEU A 71 7.01 1.51 -10.77
N LEU A 72 7.97 0.59 -10.60
CA LEU A 72 7.99 -0.67 -11.35
C LEU A 72 6.77 -1.55 -11.03
N MET A 73 6.38 -1.59 -9.75
CA MET A 73 5.19 -2.34 -9.32
C MET A 73 3.88 -1.72 -9.85
N ALA A 74 3.82 -0.41 -10.08
CA ALA A 74 2.68 0.23 -10.72
C ALA A 74 2.52 -0.23 -12.18
N ILE A 75 3.62 -0.35 -12.93
CA ILE A 75 3.62 -0.89 -14.30
C ILE A 75 3.18 -2.36 -14.29
N TYR A 76 3.79 -3.16 -13.41
CA TYR A 76 3.47 -4.58 -13.27
C TYR A 76 2.01 -4.80 -12.86
N GLY A 77 1.52 -4.04 -11.90
CA GLY A 77 0.14 -4.12 -11.43
C GLY A 77 -0.88 -3.73 -12.50
N TYR A 78 -0.60 -2.67 -13.27
CA TYR A 78 -1.43 -2.30 -14.41
C TYR A 78 -1.55 -3.45 -15.41
N TRP A 79 -0.41 -4.01 -15.83
CA TRP A 79 -0.37 -5.13 -16.75
C TRP A 79 -1.10 -6.37 -16.22
N GLN A 80 -0.90 -6.71 -14.93
CA GLN A 80 -1.51 -7.87 -14.30
C GLN A 80 -3.05 -7.71 -14.17
N TRP A 81 -3.51 -6.52 -13.84
CA TRP A 81 -4.94 -6.24 -13.73
C TRP A 81 -5.62 -6.14 -15.11
N SER A 82 -4.95 -5.57 -16.11
CA SER A 82 -5.46 -5.51 -17.50
C SER A 82 -5.65 -6.89 -18.09
N LYS A 83 -4.67 -7.78 -17.99
CA LYS A 83 -4.78 -9.17 -18.49
C LYS A 83 -5.95 -9.94 -17.90
N ARG A 84 -6.25 -9.71 -16.64
CA ARG A 84 -7.38 -10.37 -15.97
C ARG A 84 -8.73 -9.83 -16.44
N THR A 85 -8.77 -8.61 -16.97
CA THR A 85 -9.96 -8.01 -17.55
C THR A 85 -10.24 -8.55 -18.95
N ASP A 86 -9.21 -8.71 -19.79
CA ASP A 86 -9.35 -9.17 -21.18
C ASP A 86 -9.77 -10.67 -21.28
N ASN A 87 -9.35 -11.50 -20.34
CA ASN A 87 -9.73 -12.93 -20.29
C ASN A 87 -11.19 -13.18 -19.86
N LYS A 88 -11.95 -12.15 -19.54
CA LYS A 88 -13.37 -12.20 -19.19
C LYS A 88 -14.28 -11.69 -20.31
N GLN A 89 -14.12 -12.23 -21.53
CA GLN A 89 -15.20 -12.19 -22.52
C GLN A 89 -16.34 -13.10 -22.07
N GLN A 90 -17.16 -12.65 -21.18
CA GLN A 90 -18.57 -12.97 -20.96
C GLN A 90 -18.99 -12.72 -19.51
N ASN A 91 -19.75 -11.64 -19.36
CA ASN A 91 -20.64 -11.40 -18.21
C ASN A 91 -20.03 -11.40 -16.81
N SER A 92 -19.26 -10.40 -16.43
CA SER A 92 -19.42 -9.72 -15.13
C SER A 92 -18.27 -8.71 -14.85
N ASP A 93 -18.63 -7.51 -14.42
CA ASP A 93 -17.80 -6.48 -13.80
C ASP A 93 -17.11 -6.91 -12.48
N ASP A 94 -17.04 -8.21 -12.21
CA ASP A 94 -16.55 -8.72 -10.93
C ASP A 94 -15.02 -8.86 -10.94
N LEU A 95 -14.35 -7.93 -10.24
CA LEU A 95 -12.97 -8.12 -9.80
C LEU A 95 -12.80 -9.50 -9.15
N THR A 96 -11.93 -10.34 -9.72
CA THR A 96 -11.61 -11.62 -9.10
C THR A 96 -10.61 -11.36 -7.97
N ILE A 97 -11.11 -11.11 -6.77
CA ILE A 97 -10.32 -11.09 -5.55
C ILE A 97 -10.01 -12.53 -5.17
N VAL A 98 -8.78 -12.78 -4.74
CA VAL A 98 -8.32 -14.08 -4.24
C VAL A 98 -7.94 -13.94 -2.77
N SER A 99 -8.12 -15.03 -2.02
CA SER A 99 -7.63 -15.15 -0.64
C SER A 99 -6.60 -16.27 -0.62
N TRP A 100 -5.48 -16.03 0.06
CA TRP A 100 -4.43 -17.03 0.22
C TRP A 100 -4.55 -17.76 1.56
N ASN A 101 -4.06 -18.98 1.61
CA ASN A 101 -4.12 -19.80 2.82
C ASN A 101 -3.32 -19.13 3.95
N VAL A 102 -3.88 -19.16 5.16
CA VAL A 102 -3.27 -18.61 6.39
C VAL A 102 -1.86 -19.18 6.61
N THR A 103 -1.65 -20.45 6.34
CA THR A 103 -0.32 -21.08 6.48
C THR A 103 0.73 -20.40 5.59
N TRP A 104 0.32 -19.92 4.41
CA TRP A 104 1.21 -19.18 3.50
C TRP A 104 1.57 -17.80 4.08
N HIS A 105 0.59 -17.09 4.63
CA HIS A 105 0.82 -15.79 5.28
C HIS A 105 1.73 -15.94 6.51
N VAL A 106 1.53 -16.97 7.33
CA VAL A 106 2.40 -17.23 8.49
C VAL A 106 3.85 -17.47 8.04
N LYS A 107 4.07 -18.30 7.01
CA LYS A 107 5.42 -18.54 6.47
C LYS A 107 6.05 -17.26 5.91
N ALA A 108 5.27 -16.48 5.14
CA ALA A 108 5.73 -15.20 4.61
C ALA A 108 6.09 -14.23 5.74
N CYS A 109 5.23 -14.07 6.75
CA CYS A 109 5.49 -13.19 7.90
C CYS A 109 6.77 -13.60 8.65
N LEU A 110 7.00 -14.90 8.87
CA LEU A 110 8.24 -15.38 9.52
C LEU A 110 9.49 -15.01 8.70
N ILE A 111 9.47 -15.26 7.38
CA ILE A 111 10.58 -14.92 6.50
C ILE A 111 10.81 -13.40 6.47
N LEU A 112 9.75 -12.61 6.28
CA LEU A 112 9.84 -11.15 6.21
C LEU A 112 10.34 -10.56 7.54
N THR A 113 9.91 -11.11 8.68
CA THR A 113 10.39 -10.68 10.01
C THR A 113 11.89 -10.94 10.16
N VAL A 114 12.39 -12.10 9.73
CA VAL A 114 13.82 -12.40 9.75
C VAL A 114 14.59 -11.42 8.85
N VAL A 115 14.09 -11.17 7.63
CA VAL A 115 14.72 -10.23 6.69
C VAL A 115 14.72 -8.81 7.28
N ALA A 116 13.59 -8.35 7.83
CA ALA A 116 13.49 -7.03 8.44
C ALA A 116 14.43 -6.88 9.64
N PHE A 117 14.56 -7.93 10.47
CA PHE A 117 15.47 -7.92 11.60
C PHE A 117 16.95 -7.87 11.16
N CYS A 118 17.34 -8.67 10.14
CA CYS A 118 18.69 -8.64 9.59
C CYS A 118 19.03 -7.26 8.99
N LEU A 119 18.13 -6.70 8.20
CA LEU A 119 18.30 -5.35 7.63
C LEU A 119 18.31 -4.28 8.73
N GLY A 120 17.46 -4.40 9.75
CA GLY A 120 17.43 -3.50 10.90
C GLY A 120 18.73 -3.52 11.68
N TYR A 121 19.32 -4.70 11.86
CA TYR A 121 20.65 -4.85 12.46
C TYR A 121 21.75 -4.15 11.65
N LEU A 122 21.73 -4.31 10.32
CA LEU A 122 22.68 -3.62 9.45
C LEU A 122 22.47 -2.09 9.52
N MET A 123 21.24 -1.62 9.45
CA MET A 123 20.91 -0.19 9.55
C MET A 123 21.35 0.39 10.89
N ALA A 124 21.11 -0.30 12.00
CA ALA A 124 21.52 0.13 13.35
C ALA A 124 23.03 0.26 13.52
N ASN A 125 23.82 -0.55 12.84
CA ASN A 125 25.28 -0.54 12.99
C ASN A 125 26.01 0.31 11.96
N PHE A 126 25.40 0.57 10.79
CA PHE A 126 26.08 1.26 9.67
C PHE A 126 25.43 2.58 9.26
N THR A 127 24.31 2.96 9.89
CA THR A 127 23.62 4.23 9.58
C THR A 127 23.19 4.95 10.86
N PRO A 128 23.00 6.28 10.83
CA PRO A 128 22.51 7.07 11.97
C PRO A 128 20.96 7.05 12.06
N ALA A 129 20.30 5.95 11.71
CA ALA A 129 18.84 5.86 11.75
C ALA A 129 18.32 5.80 13.19
N ASP A 130 17.31 6.62 13.54
CA ASP A 130 16.74 6.68 14.88
C ASP A 130 15.94 5.43 15.27
N PHE A 131 15.21 4.83 14.28
CA PHE A 131 14.34 3.67 14.49
C PHE A 131 14.60 2.57 13.46
N PRO A 132 15.85 2.02 13.36
CA PRO A 132 16.25 1.17 12.23
C PRO A 132 15.43 -0.11 12.06
N TYR A 133 15.02 -0.74 13.17
CA TYR A 133 14.22 -1.96 13.12
C TYR A 133 12.77 -1.69 12.68
N LEU A 134 12.18 -0.59 13.11
CA LEU A 134 10.82 -0.22 12.73
C LEU A 134 10.75 0.23 11.27
N ASP A 135 11.72 1.03 10.83
CA ASP A 135 11.84 1.47 9.43
C ASP A 135 12.02 0.28 8.48
N THR A 136 12.89 -0.67 8.82
CA THR A 136 13.07 -1.87 7.99
C THR A 136 11.86 -2.80 8.03
N PHE A 137 11.19 -2.92 9.17
CA PHE A 137 9.95 -3.68 9.26
C PHE A 137 8.89 -3.10 8.32
N THR A 138 8.59 -1.81 8.44
CA THR A 138 7.58 -1.16 7.58
C THR A 138 7.95 -1.28 6.10
N THR A 139 9.23 -1.06 5.74
CA THR A 139 9.70 -1.16 4.35
C THR A 139 9.57 -2.57 3.79
N VAL A 140 10.07 -3.60 4.48
CA VAL A 140 10.05 -4.99 4.00
C VAL A 140 8.61 -5.49 3.84
N PHE A 141 7.75 -5.19 4.81
CA PHE A 141 6.34 -5.57 4.74
C PHE A 141 5.57 -4.78 3.67
N ALA A 142 5.90 -3.49 3.45
CA ALA A 142 5.29 -2.69 2.39
C ALA A 142 5.66 -3.18 0.98
N VAL A 143 6.91 -3.59 0.75
CA VAL A 143 7.34 -4.24 -0.49
C VAL A 143 6.49 -5.48 -0.78
N PHE A 144 6.31 -6.34 0.23
CA PHE A 144 5.50 -7.54 0.09
C PHE A 144 4.00 -7.23 -0.09
N ALA A 145 3.44 -6.31 0.71
CA ALA A 145 2.04 -5.90 0.62
C ALA A 145 1.71 -5.33 -0.77
N THR A 146 2.62 -4.53 -1.35
CA THR A 146 2.47 -4.03 -2.73
C THR A 146 2.38 -5.16 -3.74
N TYR A 147 3.20 -6.20 -3.62
CA TYR A 147 3.09 -7.38 -4.46
C TYR A 147 1.71 -8.06 -4.31
N LEU A 148 1.20 -8.22 -3.08
CA LEU A 148 -0.13 -8.78 -2.84
C LEU A 148 -1.26 -7.95 -3.50
N VAL A 149 -1.15 -6.61 -3.51
CA VAL A 149 -2.09 -5.73 -4.23
C VAL A 149 -2.11 -6.07 -5.71
N THR A 150 -0.94 -6.25 -6.36
CA THR A 150 -0.89 -6.59 -7.79
C THR A 150 -1.54 -7.93 -8.10
N GLN A 151 -1.50 -8.88 -7.16
CA GLN A 151 -2.14 -10.20 -7.27
C GLN A 151 -3.62 -10.19 -6.88
N LYS A 152 -4.17 -9.06 -6.45
CA LYS A 152 -5.55 -8.92 -5.91
C LYS A 152 -5.82 -9.83 -4.71
N VAL A 153 -4.83 -10.04 -3.86
CA VAL A 153 -4.96 -10.84 -2.64
C VAL A 153 -5.66 -10.01 -1.57
N LEU A 154 -6.77 -10.53 -1.02
CA LEU A 154 -7.61 -9.83 -0.03
C LEU A 154 -6.81 -9.35 1.19
N GLU A 155 -5.92 -10.21 1.68
CA GLU A 155 -5.17 -10.00 2.91
C GLU A 155 -4.12 -8.87 2.81
N ASN A 156 -3.85 -8.34 1.59
CA ASN A 156 -2.96 -7.19 1.43
C ASN A 156 -3.36 -6.01 2.33
N TRP A 157 -4.66 -5.78 2.50
CA TRP A 157 -5.18 -4.68 3.31
C TRP A 157 -4.86 -4.82 4.79
N LEU A 158 -4.80 -6.06 5.30
CA LEU A 158 -4.39 -6.33 6.69
C LEU A 158 -2.91 -5.99 6.91
N TYR A 159 -2.05 -6.28 5.92
CA TYR A 159 -0.64 -5.86 5.96
C TYR A 159 -0.53 -4.34 5.99
N TRP A 160 -1.27 -3.63 5.12
CA TRP A 160 -1.27 -2.18 5.10
C TRP A 160 -1.75 -1.57 6.41
N ILE A 161 -2.81 -2.09 7.04
CA ILE A 161 -3.27 -1.63 8.36
C ILE A 161 -2.16 -1.75 9.40
N VAL A 162 -1.44 -2.87 9.44
CA VAL A 162 -0.35 -3.07 10.41
C VAL A 162 0.83 -2.13 10.12
N ILE A 163 1.21 -1.99 8.86
CA ILE A 163 2.29 -1.09 8.42
C ILE A 163 1.95 0.36 8.78
N ASP A 164 0.74 0.81 8.47
CA ASP A 164 0.31 2.18 8.73
C ASP A 164 0.22 2.48 10.23
N LEU A 165 -0.24 1.52 11.06
CA LEU A 165 -0.24 1.66 12.51
C LEU A 165 1.18 1.76 13.09
N ALA A 166 2.13 0.96 12.57
CA ALA A 166 3.53 1.04 12.96
C ALA A 166 4.14 2.40 12.54
N SER A 167 3.78 2.90 11.35
CA SER A 167 4.20 4.20 10.85
C SER A 167 3.62 5.36 11.65
N ILE A 168 2.36 5.26 12.09
CA ILE A 168 1.75 6.25 13.00
C ILE A 168 2.58 6.37 14.28
N TYR A 169 2.94 5.25 14.91
CA TYR A 169 3.79 5.27 16.09
C TYR A 169 5.15 5.97 15.81
N LEU A 170 5.82 5.60 14.70
CA LEU A 170 7.09 6.18 14.28
C LEU A 170 7.00 7.71 14.11
N TYR A 171 5.95 8.20 13.44
CA TYR A 171 5.79 9.62 13.14
C TYR A 171 5.34 10.45 14.34
N ILE A 172 4.67 9.83 15.33
CA ILE A 172 4.42 10.47 16.64
C ILE A 172 5.73 10.69 17.38
N GLU A 173 6.60 9.66 17.47
CA GLU A 173 7.91 9.76 18.14
C GLU A 173 8.84 10.80 17.46
N LYS A 174 8.65 11.05 16.17
CA LYS A 174 9.41 12.06 15.39
C LYS A 174 8.75 13.45 15.39
N ASP A 175 7.68 13.67 16.15
CA ASP A 175 6.89 14.92 16.17
C ASP A 175 6.35 15.35 14.79
N LEU A 176 6.18 14.40 13.85
CA LEU A 176 5.69 14.63 12.49
C LEU A 176 4.15 14.49 12.44
N ILE A 177 3.45 15.36 13.17
CA ILE A 177 1.99 15.31 13.32
C ILE A 177 1.21 15.32 11.98
N PRO A 178 1.54 16.16 10.97
CA PRO A 178 0.83 16.15 9.70
C PRO A 178 0.91 14.80 8.96
N THR A 179 2.10 14.18 8.97
CA THR A 179 2.33 12.86 8.39
C THR A 179 1.58 11.78 9.16
N THR A 180 1.54 11.87 10.50
CA THR A 180 0.74 10.98 11.35
C THR A 180 -0.74 11.01 10.95
N VAL A 181 -1.31 12.21 10.73
CA VAL A 181 -2.71 12.37 10.29
C VAL A 181 -2.93 11.68 8.94
N LEU A 182 -2.00 11.79 8.01
CA LEU A 182 -2.09 11.13 6.70
C LEU A 182 -2.14 9.60 6.86
N PHE A 183 -1.30 9.01 7.72
CA PHE A 183 -1.30 7.56 7.97
C PHE A 183 -2.57 7.09 8.69
N VAL A 184 -3.18 7.91 9.55
CA VAL A 184 -4.52 7.63 10.09
C VAL A 184 -5.56 7.54 8.96
N VAL A 185 -5.50 8.42 7.97
CA VAL A 185 -6.37 8.35 6.78
C VAL A 185 -6.10 7.06 5.99
N PHE A 186 -4.84 6.64 5.83
CA PHE A 186 -4.51 5.38 5.16
C PHE A 186 -5.08 4.16 5.90
N VAL A 187 -5.00 4.09 7.23
CA VAL A 187 -5.66 3.01 8.02
C VAL A 187 -7.16 2.95 7.75
N VAL A 188 -7.84 4.11 7.71
CA VAL A 188 -9.28 4.17 7.42
C VAL A 188 -9.58 3.66 6.01
N VAL A 189 -8.81 4.10 5.01
CA VAL A 189 -8.99 3.67 3.61
C VAL A 189 -8.64 2.20 3.43
N ALA A 190 -7.59 1.69 4.09
CA ALA A 190 -7.23 0.28 4.05
C ALA A 190 -8.32 -0.60 4.68
N SER A 191 -8.88 -0.18 5.82
CA SER A 191 -10.02 -0.86 6.46
C SER A 191 -11.24 -0.90 5.55
N TYR A 192 -11.58 0.22 4.90
CA TYR A 192 -12.63 0.26 3.89
C TYR A 192 -12.32 -0.68 2.71
N GLY A 193 -11.09 -0.69 2.21
CA GLY A 193 -10.62 -1.54 1.13
C GLY A 193 -10.79 -3.03 1.47
N TYR A 194 -10.39 -3.43 2.68
CA TYR A 194 -10.58 -4.79 3.17
C TYR A 194 -12.06 -5.21 3.15
N HIS A 195 -12.93 -4.42 3.76
CA HIS A 195 -14.36 -4.73 3.81
C HIS A 195 -15.00 -4.79 2.41
N LYS A 196 -14.59 -3.91 1.51
CA LYS A 196 -15.11 -3.91 0.15
C LYS A 196 -14.64 -5.14 -0.64
N TRP A 197 -13.35 -5.47 -0.56
CA TRP A 197 -12.80 -6.64 -1.25
C TRP A 197 -13.34 -7.95 -0.66
N LEU A 198 -13.57 -8.01 0.65
CA LEU A 198 -14.19 -9.16 1.30
C LEU A 198 -15.59 -9.44 0.75
N LYS A 199 -16.43 -8.41 0.59
CA LYS A 199 -17.76 -8.54 -0.01
C LYS A 199 -17.69 -9.04 -1.46
N LEU A 200 -16.73 -8.53 -2.24
CA LEU A 200 -16.53 -8.99 -3.63
C LEU A 200 -16.06 -10.45 -3.68
N TYR A 201 -15.14 -10.84 -2.81
CA TYR A 201 -14.66 -12.21 -2.68
C TYR A 201 -15.79 -13.18 -2.33
N GLN A 202 -16.61 -12.86 -1.33
CA GLN A 202 -17.75 -13.67 -0.92
C GLN A 202 -18.79 -13.82 -2.05
N LYS A 203 -19.10 -12.73 -2.75
CA LYS A 203 -20.04 -12.76 -3.89
C LYS A 203 -19.53 -13.65 -5.02
N SER A 204 -18.25 -13.59 -5.36
CA SER A 204 -17.67 -14.46 -6.40
C SER A 204 -17.63 -15.92 -5.99
N SER A 205 -17.38 -16.24 -4.72
CA SER A 205 -17.40 -17.61 -4.19
C SER A 205 -18.79 -18.24 -4.24
N ILE A 206 -19.83 -17.49 -3.87
CA ILE A 206 -21.23 -17.97 -3.94
C ILE A 206 -21.62 -18.24 -5.39
N LYS A 207 -21.28 -17.35 -6.34
CA LYS A 207 -21.60 -17.53 -7.75
C LYS A 207 -20.96 -18.79 -8.35
N LEU A 208 -19.71 -19.09 -7.97
CA LEU A 208 -19.01 -20.31 -8.40
C LEU A 208 -19.68 -21.56 -7.86
N GLN A 209 -20.09 -21.57 -6.59
CA GLN A 209 -20.81 -22.70 -5.99
C GLN A 209 -22.15 -22.93 -6.66
N THR A 210 -22.92 -21.88 -6.93
CA THR A 210 -24.23 -22.00 -7.60
C THR A 210 -24.06 -22.51 -9.03
N SER A 211 -23.08 -22.07 -9.79
CA SER A 211 -22.83 -22.54 -11.15
C SER A 211 -22.40 -24.03 -11.19
N ALA A 212 -21.65 -24.48 -10.18
CA ALA A 212 -21.27 -25.91 -10.07
C ALA A 212 -22.44 -26.83 -9.73
N LEU A 213 -23.49 -26.32 -9.09
CA LEU A 213 -24.70 -27.08 -8.76
C LEU A 213 -25.73 -27.14 -9.91
N THR A 214 -25.65 -26.17 -10.84
CA THR A 214 -26.60 -26.06 -11.97
C THR A 214 -26.11 -26.72 -13.27
N ASN A 215 -24.82 -27.07 -13.35
CA ASN A 215 -24.22 -27.83 -14.46
C ASN A 215 -23.63 -29.13 -13.92
N PRO A 216 -24.44 -30.22 -13.80
CA PRO A 216 -23.95 -31.53 -13.40
C PRO A 216 -23.11 -32.21 -14.51
#